data_14c7e597f27e5f95ac47ae2c87b5d2e9
#
_entry.id   14c7e597f27e5f95ac47ae2c87b5d2e9
#
_cell.length_a   1.000
_cell.length_b   1.000
_cell.length_c   1.000
_cell.angle_alpha   90.00
_cell.angle_beta   90.00
_cell.angle_gamma   90.00
#
_symmetry.space_group_name_H-M   'P 1'
#
loop_
_entity.id
_entity.type
_entity.pdbx_description
1 polymer ?
#
loop_
_entity_poly.entity_id
_entity_poly.type
_entity_poly.pdbx_seq_one_letter_code
_entity_poly.pdbx_strand_id
1 'polypeptide(L)'
;LSAFAPIVPSRDGNGLERTRRALDNGFRGIGELLPQIQGFTFKDEAFAALMALAREYRVPTNLHATDPVAAVRSRFQVPTPLEDFAQLFADFPENVFILAHWGGGLPFHELNRGSDVLFRNVYYDTAASPLAYDPRIFRRVGDIIGSDRILFGTDYPLLTHPRLSKEPGFILDLKDARASGLSESELHHVLGGNARRLLRLP
;
A
#
# COMPACT_ATOMS: atom_id res chain seq x y z
N LEU A 1 -5.44 -17.59 -6.20
CA LEU A 1 -5.52 -16.54 -5.18
C LEU A 1 -4.20 -16.45 -4.44
N SER A 2 -3.77 -15.23 -4.14
CA SER A 2 -2.62 -14.95 -3.29
C SER A 2 -3.08 -14.16 -2.09
N ALA A 3 -2.41 -14.31 -0.94
CA ALA A 3 -2.76 -13.63 0.28
C ALA A 3 -1.53 -12.95 0.90
N PHE A 4 -1.79 -11.93 1.71
CA PHE A 4 -0.83 -11.29 2.59
C PHE A 4 -1.11 -11.72 4.03
N ALA A 5 -0.07 -11.81 4.85
CA ALA A 5 -0.17 -12.17 6.25
C ALA A 5 -0.51 -10.93 7.10
N PRO A 6 -1.75 -10.76 7.58
CA PRO A 6 -2.18 -9.57 8.32
C PRO A 6 -1.84 -9.70 9.82
N ILE A 7 -0.58 -9.99 10.12
CA ILE A 7 -0.15 -10.33 11.48
C ILE A 7 0.57 -9.15 12.10
N VAL A 8 0.07 -8.72 13.25
CA VAL A 8 0.63 -7.62 14.03
C VAL A 8 1.99 -8.01 14.61
N PRO A 9 3.02 -7.17 14.50
CA PRO A 9 4.25 -7.34 15.25
C PRO A 9 3.95 -7.38 16.75
N SER A 10 4.39 -8.41 17.44
CA SER A 10 4.14 -8.56 18.88
C SER A 10 5.42 -8.87 19.63
N ARG A 11 5.55 -8.33 20.85
CA ARG A 11 6.74 -8.50 21.70
C ARG A 11 6.95 -9.93 22.20
N ASP A 12 5.90 -10.74 22.21
CA ASP A 12 5.95 -12.15 22.62
C ASP A 12 6.52 -13.09 21.53
N GLY A 13 6.88 -12.54 20.36
CA GLY A 13 7.41 -13.31 19.23
C GLY A 13 6.36 -14.11 18.44
N ASN A 14 5.15 -14.27 18.95
CA ASN A 14 4.11 -15.04 18.29
C ASN A 14 3.71 -14.48 16.91
N GLY A 15 3.74 -13.14 16.77
CA GLY A 15 3.50 -12.48 15.51
C GLY A 15 4.48 -12.89 14.42
N LEU A 16 5.77 -12.93 14.74
CA LEU A 16 6.82 -13.30 13.80
C LEU A 16 6.70 -14.76 13.35
N GLU A 17 6.49 -15.67 14.30
CA GLU A 17 6.32 -17.11 14.01
C GLU A 17 5.09 -17.38 13.13
N ARG A 18 3.97 -16.73 13.43
CA ARG A 18 2.75 -16.83 12.61
C ARG A 18 2.96 -16.27 11.20
N THR A 19 3.71 -15.17 11.07
CA THR A 19 4.06 -14.62 9.76
C THR A 19 4.93 -15.60 8.98
N ARG A 20 5.95 -16.17 9.59
CA ARG A 20 6.81 -17.18 8.97
C ARG A 20 5.99 -18.35 8.44
N ARG A 21 5.11 -18.93 9.26
CA ARG A 21 4.21 -20.01 8.83
C ARG A 21 3.31 -19.63 7.66
N ALA A 22 2.80 -18.40 7.65
CA ALA A 22 1.98 -17.92 6.53
C ALA A 22 2.80 -17.85 5.23
N LEU A 23 4.03 -17.33 5.31
CA LEU A 23 4.93 -17.25 4.16
C LEU A 23 5.36 -18.64 3.67
N ASP A 24 5.65 -19.57 4.57
CA ASP A 24 5.94 -20.99 4.25
C ASP A 24 4.76 -21.65 3.53
N ASN A 25 3.53 -21.24 3.86
CA ASN A 25 2.30 -21.70 3.20
C ASN A 25 1.95 -20.90 1.93
N GLY A 26 2.89 -20.12 1.39
CA GLY A 26 2.76 -19.47 0.09
C GLY A 26 2.08 -18.11 0.08
N PHE A 27 1.94 -17.45 1.24
CA PHE A 27 1.56 -16.05 1.28
C PHE A 27 2.63 -15.20 0.59
N ARG A 28 2.22 -14.15 -0.12
CA ARG A 28 3.08 -13.37 -1.02
C ARG A 28 3.42 -11.98 -0.51
N GLY A 29 3.07 -11.67 0.73
CA GLY A 29 3.35 -10.40 1.37
C GLY A 29 2.93 -10.39 2.84
N ILE A 30 3.21 -9.28 3.50
CA ILE A 30 2.84 -9.01 4.88
C ILE A 30 1.94 -7.79 4.89
N GLY A 31 0.83 -7.84 5.63
CA GLY A 31 -0.08 -6.69 5.78
C GLY A 31 -1.52 -7.01 5.36
N GLU A 32 -2.39 -6.02 5.35
CA GLU A 32 -2.09 -4.59 5.60
C GLU A 32 -1.78 -4.36 7.09
N LEU A 33 -0.72 -3.61 7.37
CA LEU A 33 -0.35 -3.23 8.73
C LEU A 33 -0.76 -1.77 8.98
N LEU A 34 -1.34 -1.53 10.15
CA LEU A 34 -1.87 -0.24 10.58
C LEU A 34 -1.33 0.11 11.97
N PRO A 35 -0.11 0.68 12.07
CA PRO A 35 0.61 0.88 13.33
C PRO A 35 -0.22 1.54 14.41
N GLN A 36 -0.92 2.63 14.06
CA GLN A 36 -1.67 3.46 15.01
C GLN A 36 -2.85 2.72 15.66
N ILE A 37 -3.45 1.76 14.95
CA ILE A 37 -4.57 0.96 15.48
C ILE A 37 -4.05 -0.32 16.11
N GLN A 38 -3.02 -0.91 15.53
CA GLN A 38 -2.46 -2.17 15.99
C GLN A 38 -1.48 -2.02 17.16
N GLY A 39 -1.16 -0.78 17.56
CA GLY A 39 -0.40 -0.47 18.77
C GLY A 39 1.08 -0.78 18.67
N PHE A 40 1.70 -0.58 17.51
CA PHE A 40 3.14 -0.67 17.32
C PHE A 40 3.67 0.56 16.57
N THR A 41 4.97 0.72 16.53
CA THR A 41 5.68 1.75 15.77
C THR A 41 6.72 1.13 14.84
N PHE A 42 7.15 1.87 13.81
CA PHE A 42 8.23 1.43 12.92
C PHE A 42 9.59 1.30 13.63
N LYS A 43 9.72 1.82 14.86
CA LYS A 43 10.93 1.76 15.68
C LYS A 43 10.96 0.55 16.62
N ASP A 44 9.89 -0.23 16.69
CA ASP A 44 9.80 -1.38 17.56
C ASP A 44 10.70 -2.53 17.07
N GLU A 45 11.40 -3.20 17.98
CA GLU A 45 12.24 -4.35 17.64
C GLU A 45 11.44 -5.47 16.95
N ALA A 46 10.18 -5.68 17.37
CA ALA A 46 9.29 -6.66 16.74
C ALA A 46 8.99 -6.30 15.27
N PHE A 47 8.87 -5.01 14.96
CA PHE A 47 8.70 -4.55 13.58
C PHE A 47 10.00 -4.73 12.78
N ALA A 48 11.16 -4.41 13.36
CA ALA A 48 12.45 -4.64 12.70
C ALA A 48 12.67 -6.13 12.37
N ALA A 49 12.32 -7.04 13.30
CA ALA A 49 12.36 -8.48 13.06
C ALA A 49 11.42 -8.91 11.92
N LEU A 50 10.24 -8.28 11.82
CA LEU A 50 9.30 -8.52 10.73
C LEU A 50 9.87 -8.04 9.38
N MET A 51 10.56 -6.91 9.35
CA MET A 51 11.22 -6.40 8.13
C MET A 51 12.38 -7.31 7.70
N ALA A 52 13.14 -7.86 8.64
CA ALA A 52 14.16 -8.86 8.34
C ALA A 52 13.53 -10.12 7.71
N LEU A 53 12.40 -10.58 8.24
CA LEU A 53 11.66 -11.72 7.68
C LEU A 53 11.13 -11.41 6.28
N ALA A 54 10.53 -10.25 6.06
CA ALA A 54 10.06 -9.82 4.74
C ALA A 54 11.18 -9.85 3.69
N ARG A 55 12.39 -9.41 4.05
CA ARG A 55 13.57 -9.46 3.22
C ARG A 55 14.05 -10.90 2.96
N GLU A 56 14.08 -11.75 3.99
CA GLU A 56 14.42 -13.18 3.87
C GLU A 56 13.56 -13.86 2.80
N TYR A 57 12.24 -13.66 2.87
CA TYR A 57 11.27 -14.24 1.92
C TYR A 57 11.12 -13.44 0.62
N ARG A 58 11.76 -12.26 0.53
CA ARG A 58 11.66 -11.34 -0.61
C ARG A 58 10.21 -11.01 -0.97
N VAL A 59 9.42 -10.67 0.04
CA VAL A 59 8.01 -10.29 -0.10
C VAL A 59 7.80 -8.84 0.30
N PRO A 60 6.83 -8.14 -0.31
CA PRO A 60 6.49 -6.77 0.09
C PRO A 60 5.76 -6.73 1.43
N THR A 61 5.86 -5.57 2.08
CA THR A 61 5.04 -5.21 3.25
C THR A 61 4.07 -4.12 2.85
N ASN A 62 2.77 -4.39 3.01
CA ASN A 62 1.70 -3.40 2.80
C ASN A 62 1.43 -2.65 4.10
N LEU A 63 1.43 -1.32 4.02
CA LEU A 63 1.25 -0.41 5.14
C LEU A 63 0.11 0.56 4.84
N HIS A 64 -0.79 0.71 5.78
CA HIS A 64 -1.83 1.72 5.72
C HIS A 64 -1.24 3.13 5.76
N ALA A 65 -1.75 4.00 4.91
CA ALA A 65 -1.40 5.42 4.90
C ALA A 65 -2.67 6.25 4.75
N THR A 66 -3.04 6.98 5.78
CA THR A 66 -4.23 7.84 5.75
C THR A 66 -3.87 9.22 5.21
N ASP A 67 -4.57 9.66 4.16
CA ASP A 67 -4.49 11.04 3.70
C ASP A 67 -5.01 11.99 4.80
N PRO A 68 -4.22 13.00 5.24
CA PRO A 68 -4.60 13.87 6.34
C PRO A 68 -5.87 14.69 6.06
N VAL A 69 -6.17 15.00 4.78
CA VAL A 69 -7.39 15.73 4.40
C VAL A 69 -8.59 14.79 4.38
N ALA A 70 -8.42 13.57 3.88
CA ALA A 70 -9.47 12.55 3.91
C ALA A 70 -9.79 12.12 5.34
N ALA A 71 -8.80 12.03 6.23
CA ALA A 71 -8.98 11.72 7.65
C ALA A 71 -9.95 12.67 8.36
N VAL A 72 -9.89 13.96 8.08
CA VAL A 72 -10.79 14.97 8.66
C VAL A 72 -12.25 14.74 8.26
N ARG A 73 -12.49 14.17 7.06
CA ARG A 73 -13.82 13.91 6.50
C ARG A 73 -14.38 12.54 6.84
N SER A 74 -13.52 11.65 7.33
CA SER A 74 -13.84 10.27 7.67
C SER A 74 -14.19 10.13 9.15
N ARG A 75 -14.97 9.09 9.48
CA ARG A 75 -15.10 8.62 10.87
C ARG A 75 -13.81 7.94 11.35
N PHE A 76 -12.94 7.57 10.44
CA PHE A 76 -11.63 6.97 10.67
C PHE A 76 -10.58 8.10 10.75
N GLN A 77 -10.49 8.72 11.91
CA GLN A 77 -9.57 9.85 12.15
C GLN A 77 -8.26 9.36 12.76
N VAL A 78 -7.57 8.48 12.05
CA VAL A 78 -6.24 8.03 12.47
C VAL A 78 -5.22 8.59 11.52
N PRO A 79 -4.57 9.71 11.87
CA PRO A 79 -3.54 10.30 11.03
C PRO A 79 -2.32 9.37 10.97
N THR A 80 -1.74 9.23 9.79
CA THR A 80 -0.45 8.59 9.62
C THR A 80 0.59 9.68 9.40
N PRO A 81 1.56 9.86 10.31
CA PRO A 81 2.63 10.84 10.12
C PRO A 81 3.47 10.47 8.90
N LEU A 82 3.47 11.31 7.87
CA LEU A 82 4.17 11.01 6.61
C LEU A 82 5.70 10.99 6.79
N GLU A 83 6.22 11.74 7.76
CA GLU A 83 7.63 11.74 8.14
C GLU A 83 8.11 10.39 8.66
N ASP A 84 7.24 9.60 9.30
CA ASP A 84 7.58 8.27 9.80
C ASP A 84 7.91 7.31 8.63
N PHE A 85 7.24 7.46 7.48
CA PHE A 85 7.54 6.67 6.29
C PHE A 85 8.91 7.01 5.69
N ALA A 86 9.30 8.28 5.66
CA ALA A 86 10.62 8.67 5.16
C ALA A 86 11.74 8.02 5.99
N GLN A 87 11.58 8.03 7.33
CA GLN A 87 12.53 7.36 8.22
C GLN A 87 12.50 5.84 8.02
N LEU A 88 11.32 5.24 7.88
CA LEU A 88 11.17 3.81 7.61
C LEU A 88 11.94 3.36 6.37
N PHE A 89 11.82 4.10 5.26
CA PHE A 89 12.52 3.75 4.01
C PHE A 89 14.03 3.91 4.13
N ALA A 90 14.50 4.88 4.93
CA ALA A 90 15.91 5.04 5.23
C ALA A 90 16.47 3.89 6.09
N ASP A 91 15.69 3.43 7.06
CA ASP A 91 16.09 2.36 7.98
C ASP A 91 16.06 0.98 7.31
N PHE A 92 15.16 0.77 6.32
CA PHE A 92 14.96 -0.51 5.63
C PHE A 92 15.05 -0.38 4.09
N PRO A 93 16.17 0.09 3.54
CA PRO A 93 16.28 0.45 2.12
C PRO A 93 16.19 -0.73 1.14
N GLU A 94 16.34 -1.97 1.62
CA GLU A 94 16.24 -3.18 0.81
C GLU A 94 14.85 -3.82 0.85
N ASN A 95 13.98 -3.37 1.76
CA ASN A 95 12.62 -3.85 1.85
C ASN A 95 11.77 -3.21 0.74
N VAL A 96 10.76 -3.94 0.32
CA VAL A 96 9.76 -3.45 -0.63
C VAL A 96 8.50 -3.09 0.14
N PHE A 97 8.01 -1.88 -0.04
CA PHE A 97 6.82 -1.36 0.61
C PHE A 97 5.70 -1.11 -0.40
N ILE A 98 4.49 -1.46 -0.02
CA ILE A 98 3.27 -1.03 -0.68
C ILE A 98 2.57 -0.09 0.30
N LEU A 99 2.30 1.13 -0.12
CA LEU A 99 1.54 2.07 0.69
C LEU A 99 0.10 2.11 0.19
N ALA A 100 -0.82 1.73 1.07
CA ALA A 100 -2.25 1.76 0.75
C ALA A 100 -2.74 3.20 0.54
N HIS A 101 -3.84 3.33 -0.23
CA HIS A 101 -4.55 4.60 -0.41
C HIS A 101 -3.67 5.73 -0.95
N TRP A 102 -2.89 5.44 -2.01
CA TRP A 102 -1.97 6.40 -2.62
C TRP A 102 -0.92 6.94 -1.63
N GLY A 103 -0.59 6.17 -0.59
CA GLY A 103 0.38 6.56 0.42
C GLY A 103 0.04 7.83 1.18
N GLY A 104 -1.24 8.20 1.25
CA GLY A 104 -1.68 9.40 1.97
C GLY A 104 -1.12 10.72 1.43
N GLY A 105 -0.71 10.76 0.15
CA GLY A 105 -0.12 11.93 -0.49
C GLY A 105 1.41 11.89 -0.60
N LEU A 106 2.07 10.84 -0.11
CA LEU A 106 3.52 10.65 -0.22
C LEU A 106 4.10 10.75 -1.64
N PRO A 107 3.41 10.34 -2.73
CA PRO A 107 3.94 10.49 -4.09
C PRO A 107 4.40 11.90 -4.43
N PHE A 108 3.76 12.93 -3.87
CA PHE A 108 4.17 14.31 -4.08
C PHE A 108 5.59 14.60 -3.55
N HIS A 109 6.00 13.91 -2.48
CA HIS A 109 7.33 14.08 -1.89
C HIS A 109 8.44 13.44 -2.72
N GLU A 110 8.11 12.58 -3.67
CA GLU A 110 9.08 12.04 -4.63
C GLU A 110 9.61 13.10 -5.61
N LEU A 111 8.98 14.26 -5.69
CA LEU A 111 9.49 15.41 -6.44
C LEU A 111 10.63 16.15 -5.72
N ASN A 112 10.93 15.83 -4.47
CA ASN A 112 12.10 16.39 -3.79
C ASN A 112 13.39 15.88 -4.44
N ARG A 113 14.36 16.77 -4.60
CA ARG A 113 15.66 16.42 -5.22
C ARG A 113 16.37 15.37 -4.37
N GLY A 114 16.78 14.27 -5.01
CA GLY A 114 17.51 13.18 -4.35
C GLY A 114 16.61 12.19 -3.59
N SER A 115 15.30 12.29 -3.73
CA SER A 115 14.34 11.34 -3.10
C SER A 115 14.29 9.98 -3.80
N ASP A 116 14.75 9.89 -5.05
CA ASP A 116 14.72 8.69 -5.88
C ASP A 116 15.37 7.47 -5.21
N VAL A 117 16.45 7.68 -4.47
CA VAL A 117 17.12 6.61 -3.71
C VAL A 117 16.23 6.11 -2.56
N LEU A 118 15.52 7.02 -1.89
CA LEU A 118 14.69 6.72 -0.74
C LEU A 118 13.43 5.93 -1.15
N PHE A 119 12.79 6.34 -2.25
CA PHE A 119 11.52 5.77 -2.70
C PHE A 119 11.66 4.64 -3.74
N ARG A 120 12.87 4.20 -4.06
CA ARG A 120 13.13 3.23 -5.14
C ARG A 120 12.36 1.91 -5.03
N ASN A 121 12.04 1.47 -3.81
CA ASN A 121 11.35 0.22 -3.50
C ASN A 121 9.92 0.45 -2.95
N VAL A 122 9.35 1.64 -3.19
CA VAL A 122 8.02 2.01 -2.71
C VAL A 122 7.02 1.94 -3.86
N TYR A 123 5.93 1.23 -3.63
CA TYR A 123 4.76 1.09 -4.48
C TYR A 123 3.56 1.72 -3.79
N TYR A 124 2.57 2.10 -4.58
CA TYR A 124 1.34 2.70 -4.06
C TYR A 124 0.13 1.96 -4.60
N ASP A 125 -0.84 1.65 -3.76
CA ASP A 125 -2.08 1.09 -4.25
C ASP A 125 -3.20 2.13 -4.35
N THR A 126 -4.23 1.78 -5.11
CA THR A 126 -5.37 2.65 -5.39
C THR A 126 -6.56 2.37 -4.49
N ALA A 127 -6.38 1.59 -3.43
CA ALA A 127 -7.45 1.18 -2.52
C ALA A 127 -8.25 2.39 -2.02
N ALA A 128 -9.58 2.23 -1.94
CA ALA A 128 -10.53 3.25 -1.51
C ALA A 128 -10.46 4.60 -2.27
N SER A 129 -9.83 4.66 -3.46
CA SER A 129 -9.74 5.91 -4.26
C SER A 129 -11.04 6.68 -4.38
N PRO A 130 -12.19 6.05 -4.66
CA PRO A 130 -13.46 6.78 -4.85
C PRO A 130 -13.98 7.49 -3.59
N LEU A 131 -13.50 7.12 -2.41
CA LEU A 131 -13.82 7.82 -1.17
C LEU A 131 -12.98 9.07 -0.95
N ALA A 132 -11.71 9.02 -1.35
CA ALA A 132 -10.73 10.02 -0.97
C ALA A 132 -10.40 10.99 -2.11
N TYR A 133 -10.36 10.53 -3.37
CA TYR A 133 -9.77 11.24 -4.47
C TYR A 133 -10.68 11.32 -5.72
N ASP A 134 -10.41 12.34 -6.53
CA ASP A 134 -10.92 12.44 -7.90
C ASP A 134 -10.17 11.43 -8.80
N PRO A 135 -10.80 10.81 -9.81
CA PRO A 135 -10.16 9.85 -10.71
C PRO A 135 -8.91 10.36 -11.43
N ARG A 136 -8.73 11.68 -11.53
CA ARG A 136 -7.49 12.29 -12.06
C ARG A 136 -6.25 11.94 -11.26
N ILE A 137 -6.38 11.42 -10.02
CA ILE A 137 -5.25 11.00 -9.17
C ILE A 137 -4.36 9.98 -9.91
N PHE A 138 -4.94 9.03 -10.64
CA PHE A 138 -4.20 8.02 -11.39
C PHE A 138 -3.18 8.65 -12.35
N ARG A 139 -3.64 9.61 -13.19
CA ARG A 139 -2.75 10.28 -14.13
C ARG A 139 -1.72 11.14 -13.39
N ARG A 140 -2.14 11.91 -12.38
CA ARG A 140 -1.25 12.84 -11.68
C ARG A 140 -0.16 12.12 -10.90
N VAL A 141 -0.51 11.05 -10.21
CA VAL A 141 0.49 10.22 -9.52
C VAL A 141 1.37 9.48 -10.54
N GLY A 142 0.78 8.93 -11.59
CA GLY A 142 1.54 8.29 -12.68
C GLY A 142 2.57 9.21 -13.35
N ASP A 143 2.28 10.50 -13.47
CA ASP A 143 3.22 11.51 -13.98
C ASP A 143 4.42 11.74 -13.02
N ILE A 144 4.22 11.52 -11.73
CA ILE A 144 5.27 11.73 -10.71
C ILE A 144 6.14 10.49 -10.55
N ILE A 145 5.53 9.33 -10.32
CA ILE A 145 6.24 8.12 -9.88
C ILE A 145 6.40 7.06 -10.99
N GLY A 146 5.75 7.24 -12.12
CA GLY A 146 5.60 6.20 -13.15
C GLY A 146 4.44 5.23 -12.86
N SER A 147 3.78 4.75 -13.90
CA SER A 147 2.66 3.81 -13.79
C SER A 147 3.08 2.41 -13.33
N ASP A 148 4.37 2.09 -13.41
CA ASP A 148 4.95 0.80 -13.05
C ASP A 148 5.07 0.55 -11.54
N ARG A 149 4.85 1.59 -10.73
CA ARG A 149 4.80 1.50 -9.26
C ARG A 149 3.40 1.68 -8.67
N ILE A 150 2.36 1.76 -9.50
CA ILE A 150 0.96 1.83 -9.07
C ILE A 150 0.33 0.44 -9.13
N LEU A 151 -0.33 0.03 -8.05
CA LEU A 151 -1.04 -1.23 -7.92
C LEU A 151 -2.54 -0.98 -7.81
N PHE A 152 -3.35 -1.64 -8.64
CA PHE A 152 -4.79 -1.53 -8.54
C PHE A 152 -5.28 -2.29 -7.30
N GLY A 153 -5.89 -1.57 -6.38
CA GLY A 153 -6.58 -2.06 -5.20
C GLY A 153 -7.96 -1.42 -5.07
N THR A 154 -8.89 -2.08 -4.42
CA THR A 154 -10.27 -1.60 -4.25
C THR A 154 -10.68 -1.42 -2.80
N ASP A 155 -9.93 -2.02 -1.88
CA ASP A 155 -10.29 -2.12 -0.46
C ASP A 155 -11.60 -2.88 -0.22
N TYR A 156 -11.91 -3.84 -1.12
CA TYR A 156 -13.09 -4.70 -0.97
C TYR A 156 -12.99 -5.53 0.33
N PRO A 157 -14.03 -5.62 1.17
CA PRO A 157 -15.43 -5.26 0.90
C PRO A 157 -15.86 -3.85 1.38
N LEU A 158 -14.97 -2.88 1.45
CA LEU A 158 -15.32 -1.52 1.82
C LEU A 158 -16.33 -0.94 0.81
N LEU A 159 -17.29 -0.18 1.32
CA LEU A 159 -18.28 0.51 0.50
C LEU A 159 -17.66 1.82 -0.05
N THR A 160 -16.93 1.72 -1.15
CA THR A 160 -16.18 2.85 -1.74
C THR A 160 -17.07 3.86 -2.47
N HIS A 161 -18.27 3.45 -2.86
CA HIS A 161 -19.27 4.32 -3.49
C HIS A 161 -20.58 4.39 -2.69
N PRO A 162 -20.56 4.84 -1.41
CA PRO A 162 -21.70 4.72 -0.50
C PRO A 162 -22.95 5.51 -0.91
N ARG A 163 -22.81 6.48 -1.82
CA ARG A 163 -23.93 7.23 -2.39
C ARG A 163 -24.54 6.58 -3.63
N LEU A 164 -23.84 5.63 -4.24
CA LEU A 164 -24.19 4.99 -5.50
C LEU A 164 -24.51 3.51 -5.36
N SER A 165 -24.02 2.86 -4.31
CA SER A 165 -24.21 1.43 -4.05
C SER A 165 -24.53 1.17 -2.59
N LYS A 166 -25.39 0.17 -2.34
CA LYS A 166 -25.70 -0.34 -0.99
C LYS A 166 -24.85 -1.55 -0.62
N GLU A 167 -24.12 -2.11 -1.58
CA GLU A 167 -23.28 -3.28 -1.42
C GLU A 167 -21.86 -2.98 -1.92
N PRO A 168 -20.84 -3.59 -1.31
CA PRO A 168 -19.48 -3.47 -1.78
C PRO A 168 -19.31 -3.97 -3.21
N GLY A 169 -18.48 -3.29 -4.00
CA GLY A 169 -18.18 -3.68 -5.37
C GLY A 169 -16.99 -2.91 -5.91
N PHE A 170 -16.42 -3.35 -7.02
CA PHE A 170 -15.23 -2.76 -7.64
C PHE A 170 -15.42 -2.36 -9.11
N ILE A 171 -16.64 -2.44 -9.64
CA ILE A 171 -16.92 -2.09 -11.05
C ILE A 171 -16.70 -0.60 -11.28
N LEU A 172 -17.07 0.24 -10.31
CA LEU A 172 -16.87 1.69 -10.40
C LEU A 172 -15.40 2.06 -10.27
N ASP A 173 -14.65 1.38 -9.40
CA ASP A 173 -13.19 1.53 -9.29
C ASP A 173 -12.50 1.24 -10.62
N LEU A 174 -12.91 0.17 -11.31
CA LEU A 174 -12.41 -0.17 -12.65
C LEU A 174 -12.77 0.87 -13.70
N LYS A 175 -13.98 1.44 -13.63
CA LYS A 175 -14.40 2.53 -14.56
C LYS A 175 -13.56 3.78 -14.34
N ASP A 176 -13.32 4.16 -13.09
CA ASP A 176 -12.50 5.31 -12.74
C ASP A 176 -11.05 5.13 -13.21
N ALA A 177 -10.48 3.95 -13.00
CA ALA A 177 -9.14 3.63 -13.51
C ALA A 177 -9.07 3.75 -15.04
N ARG A 178 -10.07 3.24 -15.77
CA ARG A 178 -10.11 3.31 -17.22
C ARG A 178 -10.37 4.72 -17.78
N ALA A 179 -11.07 5.56 -17.02
CA ALA A 179 -11.36 6.95 -17.36
C ALA A 179 -10.25 7.92 -16.92
N SER A 180 -9.19 7.43 -16.30
CA SER A 180 -8.13 8.23 -15.66
C SER A 180 -7.20 9.00 -16.61
N GLY A 181 -7.25 8.73 -17.91
CA GLY A 181 -6.33 9.30 -18.90
C GLY A 181 -4.97 8.59 -18.98
N LEU A 182 -4.81 7.44 -18.35
CA LEU A 182 -3.68 6.54 -18.58
C LEU A 182 -3.79 5.90 -19.96
N SER A 183 -2.66 5.67 -20.63
CA SER A 183 -2.61 4.90 -21.88
C SER A 183 -2.95 3.42 -21.63
N GLU A 184 -3.25 2.66 -22.67
CA GLU A 184 -3.54 1.22 -22.56
C GLU A 184 -2.37 0.45 -21.93
N SER A 185 -1.13 0.81 -22.26
CA SER A 185 0.06 0.19 -21.67
C SER A 185 0.18 0.50 -20.16
N GLU A 186 -0.05 1.75 -19.75
CA GLU A 186 -0.05 2.14 -18.34
C GLU A 186 -1.17 1.44 -17.58
N LEU A 187 -2.38 1.38 -18.17
CA LEU A 187 -3.51 0.65 -17.57
C LEU A 187 -3.21 -0.84 -17.41
N HIS A 188 -2.55 -1.48 -18.37
CA HIS A 188 -2.13 -2.87 -18.25
C HIS A 188 -1.20 -3.07 -17.05
N HIS A 189 -0.24 -2.16 -16.84
CA HIS A 189 0.64 -2.20 -15.68
C HIS A 189 -0.16 -2.06 -14.38
N VAL A 190 -0.97 -1.01 -14.28
CA VAL A 190 -1.73 -0.69 -13.06
C VAL A 190 -2.74 -1.77 -12.71
N LEU A 191 -3.55 -2.23 -13.69
CA LEU A 191 -4.67 -3.16 -13.43
C LEU A 191 -4.25 -4.61 -13.09
N GLY A 192 -2.95 -4.91 -13.14
CA GLY A 192 -2.49 -6.25 -12.71
C GLY A 192 -1.05 -6.57 -13.07
N GLY A 193 -0.48 -6.00 -14.12
CA GLY A 193 0.88 -6.27 -14.57
C GLY A 193 1.92 -6.04 -13.47
N ASN A 194 1.79 -4.94 -12.74
CA ASN A 194 2.69 -4.61 -11.63
C ASN A 194 2.55 -5.58 -10.46
N ALA A 195 1.31 -5.90 -10.08
CA ALA A 195 1.05 -6.87 -9.00
C ALA A 195 1.61 -8.26 -9.36
N ARG A 196 1.41 -8.71 -10.61
CA ARG A 196 1.97 -9.99 -11.08
C ARG A 196 3.49 -10.02 -10.98
N ARG A 197 4.15 -8.95 -11.44
CA ARG A 197 5.61 -8.81 -11.38
C ARG A 197 6.10 -8.78 -9.93
N LEU A 198 5.51 -7.90 -9.11
CA LEU A 198 5.92 -7.69 -7.73
C LEU A 198 5.75 -8.95 -6.87
N LEU A 199 4.60 -9.61 -7.00
CA LEU A 199 4.23 -10.78 -6.21
C LEU A 199 4.67 -12.11 -6.84
N ARG A 200 5.35 -12.06 -8.00
CA ARG A 200 5.81 -13.23 -8.75
C ARG A 200 4.68 -14.23 -9.02
N LEU A 201 3.54 -13.68 -9.48
CA LEU A 201 2.38 -14.50 -9.84
C LEU A 201 2.56 -15.11 -11.24
N PRO A 202 2.02 -16.32 -11.47
CA PRO A 202 2.05 -16.97 -12.78
C PRO A 202 1.30 -16.18 -13.84
#